data_df6b662d5a78f6c639799edfe6721066
#
_entry.id   df6b662d5a78f6c639799edfe6721066
#
_cell.length_a   1.000
_cell.length_b   1.000
_cell.length_c   1.000
_cell.angle_alpha   90.00
_cell.angle_beta   90.00
_cell.angle_gamma   90.00
#
_symmetry.space_group_name_H-M   'P 1'
#
loop_
_entity.id
_entity.type
_entity.pdbx_description
1 polymer ?
#
loop_
_entity_poly.entity_id
_entity_poly.type
_entity_poly.pdbx_seq_one_letter_code
_entity_poly.pdbx_strand_id
1 'polypeptide(L)'
;MTFFVLFADLAYSQHAAGVESGSGLSDPDSSQSHHSTQAENYFDDKGFRSHRYRAPLPDSVPGGKVVRADEIRAIIDQYNPALIDVLAVTLRPEAIDFGISWLPDSPRLNIPGSVWLPNVGRADLEPYMLRFFSDHLVELTDGKLDNPILFYCIADCWMSWNASKRAAEWGYSNVYWFPEGTDGWEASGGELVETEPESIIEYIQDAEIQ
;
A
#
# COMPACT_ATOMS: atom_id res chain seq x y z
N MET A 1 5.23 -46.32 33.19
CA MET A 1 6.46 -46.77 32.47
C MET A 1 7.23 -45.52 32.13
N THR A 2 8.29 -45.31 32.93
CA THR A 2 9.14 -44.13 32.99
C THR A 2 10.37 -44.40 32.12
N PHE A 3 10.69 -43.51 31.22
CA PHE A 3 12.04 -43.52 30.60
C PHE A 3 12.67 -42.14 30.70
N PHE A 4 13.73 -42.15 31.51
CA PHE A 4 14.78 -41.11 31.63
C PHE A 4 15.89 -41.42 30.64
N VAL A 5 16.43 -40.46 29.94
CA VAL A 5 17.80 -40.47 29.36
C VAL A 5 18.28 -39.01 29.29
N LEU A 6 19.09 -38.62 30.13
CA LEU A 6 20.53 -38.41 30.29
C LEU A 6 21.19 -37.40 29.35
N PHE A 7 21.75 -36.39 30.06
CA PHE A 7 22.69 -35.36 29.60
C PHE A 7 24.00 -35.96 29.08
N ALA A 8 24.66 -35.27 28.14
CA ALA A 8 26.10 -35.35 27.96
C ALA A 8 26.66 -33.96 27.66
N ASP A 9 27.32 -33.39 28.67
CA ASP A 9 28.28 -32.30 28.55
C ASP A 9 29.53 -32.78 27.84
N LEU A 10 30.09 -31.97 26.98
CA LEU A 10 31.52 -32.08 26.62
C LEU A 10 32.17 -30.70 26.58
N ALA A 11 32.86 -30.40 27.67
CA ALA A 11 33.86 -29.35 27.77
C ALA A 11 35.15 -29.79 27.09
N TYR A 12 35.79 -28.91 26.32
CA TYR A 12 37.21 -29.08 26.01
C TYR A 12 37.98 -27.76 26.12
N SER A 13 39.05 -27.92 26.83
CA SER A 13 39.99 -27.06 27.51
C SER A 13 40.83 -26.14 26.62
N GLN A 14 41.28 -25.07 27.24
CA GLN A 14 42.23 -24.04 26.85
C GLN A 14 43.65 -24.62 26.55
N HIS A 15 44.36 -23.94 25.64
CA HIS A 15 45.82 -23.82 25.74
C HIS A 15 46.27 -22.43 25.29
N ALA A 16 46.97 -21.77 26.20
CA ALA A 16 47.67 -20.50 26.00
C ALA A 16 49.17 -20.78 25.71
N ALA A 17 49.79 -19.92 24.96
CA ALA A 17 51.16 -19.42 24.95
C ALA A 17 51.57 -19.07 23.51
N GLY A 18 52.19 -17.98 23.22
CA GLY A 18 53.22 -17.17 23.79
C GLY A 18 53.57 -16.00 22.88
N VAL A 19 54.14 -15.03 23.45
CA VAL A 19 54.69 -13.74 23.07
C VAL A 19 55.66 -13.82 21.87
N GLU A 20 55.62 -12.80 20.94
CA GLU A 20 56.81 -11.98 20.67
C GLU A 20 56.48 -10.70 19.86
N SER A 21 57.22 -9.69 20.19
CA SER A 21 57.22 -8.31 19.79
C SER A 21 57.77 -8.09 18.37
N GLY A 22 57.17 -7.13 17.63
CA GLY A 22 57.72 -6.60 16.39
C GLY A 22 57.18 -5.22 16.08
N SER A 23 57.99 -4.21 16.36
CA SER A 23 57.79 -2.79 16.02
C SER A 23 57.78 -2.56 14.51
N GLY A 24 56.91 -1.66 14.02
CA GLY A 24 57.16 -1.06 12.70
C GLY A 24 55.99 -0.38 12.02
N LEU A 25 56.02 0.94 12.10
CA LEU A 25 55.61 1.91 11.07
C LEU A 25 54.10 2.07 10.75
N SER A 26 53.66 3.23 11.15
CA SER A 26 52.49 4.01 10.74
C SER A 26 52.36 4.12 9.23
N ASP A 27 51.14 3.78 8.73
CA ASP A 27 50.59 4.40 7.53
C ASP A 27 49.22 4.98 7.84
N PRO A 28 48.98 6.27 7.65
CA PRO A 28 47.69 6.89 7.77
C PRO A 28 47.13 7.04 6.39
N ASP A 29 46.35 6.09 5.93
CA ASP A 29 45.35 6.35 4.89
C ASP A 29 44.25 5.28 4.94
N SER A 30 43.39 5.40 5.91
CA SER A 30 42.05 4.82 5.85
C SER A 30 41.09 5.94 5.45
N SER A 31 41.01 6.19 4.16
CA SER A 31 39.86 6.85 3.57
C SER A 31 38.62 5.98 3.84
N GLN A 32 38.07 6.17 5.03
CA GLN A 32 36.72 5.73 5.32
C GLN A 32 35.80 6.50 4.36
N SER A 33 35.48 5.87 3.24
CA SER A 33 34.33 6.25 2.45
C SER A 33 33.10 6.13 3.35
N HIS A 34 32.73 7.23 3.96
CA HIS A 34 31.40 7.40 4.52
C HIS A 34 30.40 7.28 3.36
N HIS A 35 30.01 6.05 3.05
CA HIS A 35 28.73 5.82 2.41
C HIS A 35 27.67 6.29 3.44
N SER A 36 27.39 7.58 3.43
CA SER A 36 26.14 8.07 3.95
C SER A 36 25.07 7.46 3.04
N THR A 37 24.50 6.36 3.49
CA THR A 37 23.22 5.89 2.98
C THR A 37 22.24 7.02 3.26
N GLN A 38 22.05 7.91 2.26
CA GLN A 38 20.87 8.78 2.24
C GLN A 38 19.70 7.81 2.36
N ALA A 39 18.95 7.88 3.46
CA ALA A 39 17.70 7.17 3.59
C ALA A 39 16.86 7.58 2.38
N GLU A 40 16.63 6.64 1.46
CA GLU A 40 15.84 6.90 0.27
C GLU A 40 14.50 7.45 0.75
N ASN A 41 14.22 8.71 0.44
CA ASN A 41 12.94 9.31 0.77
C ASN A 41 11.90 8.79 -0.23
N TYR A 42 11.08 7.86 0.21
CA TYR A 42 10.02 7.26 -0.62
C TYR A 42 8.73 8.11 -0.65
N PHE A 43 8.75 9.27 -0.04
CA PHE A 43 7.61 10.18 0.04
C PHE A 43 7.89 11.47 -0.71
N ASP A 44 6.84 12.03 -1.29
CA ASP A 44 6.88 13.38 -1.85
C ASP A 44 6.80 14.45 -0.74
N ASP A 45 6.89 15.73 -1.13
CA ASP A 45 6.84 16.87 -0.23
C ASP A 45 5.49 17.02 0.49
N LYS A 46 4.44 16.38 -0.01
CA LYS A 46 3.10 16.35 0.58
C LYS A 46 2.90 15.14 1.50
N GLY A 47 3.93 14.28 1.61
CA GLY A 47 3.90 13.08 2.44
C GLY A 47 3.09 11.94 1.84
N PHE A 48 2.94 11.87 0.52
CA PHE A 48 2.42 10.70 -0.18
C PHE A 48 3.55 9.76 -0.57
N ARG A 49 3.32 8.47 -0.44
CA ARG A 49 4.25 7.45 -0.92
C ARG A 49 4.35 7.55 -2.43
N SER A 50 5.55 7.88 -2.96
CA SER A 50 5.78 8.15 -4.39
C SER A 50 6.52 7.03 -5.11
N HIS A 51 7.21 6.16 -4.37
CA HIS A 51 8.02 5.07 -4.92
C HIS A 51 7.83 3.78 -4.12
N ARG A 52 8.14 2.63 -4.75
CA ARG A 52 8.05 1.32 -4.09
C ARG A 52 6.72 1.11 -3.39
N TYR A 53 5.65 1.22 -4.15
CA TYR A 53 4.29 1.06 -3.64
C TYR A 53 4.00 -0.32 -3.04
N ARG A 54 4.84 -1.32 -3.31
CA ARG A 54 4.82 -2.64 -2.68
C ARG A 54 5.94 -2.71 -1.65
N ALA A 55 5.59 -2.49 -0.40
CA ALA A 55 6.52 -2.47 0.74
C ALA A 55 5.72 -2.61 2.05
N PRO A 56 6.36 -2.99 3.16
CA PRO A 56 5.70 -3.01 4.46
C PRO A 56 4.98 -1.69 4.75
N LEU A 57 3.76 -1.80 5.26
CA LEU A 57 2.86 -0.70 5.55
C LEU A 57 3.00 -0.23 7.00
N PRO A 58 2.69 1.04 7.31
CA PRO A 58 2.62 1.53 8.68
C PRO A 58 1.36 1.02 9.39
N ASP A 59 1.32 1.21 10.71
CA ASP A 59 0.17 0.83 11.55
C ASP A 59 -0.91 1.92 11.62
N SER A 60 -0.77 2.99 10.86
CA SER A 60 -1.70 4.12 10.87
C SER A 60 -1.74 4.84 9.52
N VAL A 61 -2.82 5.56 9.27
CA VAL A 61 -2.97 6.47 8.14
C VAL A 61 -3.47 7.83 8.64
N PRO A 62 -2.91 8.96 8.17
CA PRO A 62 -3.36 10.28 8.60
C PRO A 62 -4.83 10.51 8.31
N GLY A 63 -5.60 10.88 9.34
CA GLY A 63 -7.03 11.19 9.22
C GLY A 63 -7.95 9.99 8.99
N GLY A 64 -7.42 8.77 8.92
CA GLY A 64 -8.19 7.55 8.74
C GLY A 64 -8.08 6.58 9.92
N LYS A 65 -8.96 5.58 9.91
CA LYS A 65 -9.02 4.48 10.89
C LYS A 65 -8.55 3.20 10.21
N VAL A 66 -7.61 2.50 10.83
CA VAL A 66 -7.16 1.18 10.33
C VAL A 66 -8.19 0.13 10.70
N VAL A 67 -8.50 -0.75 9.76
CA VAL A 67 -9.36 -1.92 9.92
C VAL A 67 -8.55 -3.16 9.60
N ARG A 68 -8.58 -4.15 10.47
CA ARG A 68 -7.87 -5.41 10.30
C ARG A 68 -8.77 -6.52 9.78
N ALA A 69 -8.16 -7.62 9.30
CA ALA A 69 -8.88 -8.73 8.66
C ALA A 69 -9.92 -9.40 9.58
N ASP A 70 -9.73 -9.37 10.88
CA ASP A 70 -10.68 -9.86 11.88
C ASP A 70 -11.84 -8.89 12.17
N GLU A 71 -11.71 -7.62 11.80
CA GLU A 71 -12.70 -6.56 12.05
C GLU A 71 -13.51 -6.20 10.81
N ILE A 72 -12.97 -6.44 9.59
CA ILE A 72 -13.50 -5.90 8.33
C ILE A 72 -14.98 -6.20 8.11
N ARG A 73 -15.43 -7.43 8.40
CA ARG A 73 -16.84 -7.83 8.22
C ARG A 73 -17.76 -7.05 9.17
N ALA A 74 -17.35 -6.90 10.42
CA ALA A 74 -18.13 -6.14 11.40
C ALA A 74 -18.24 -4.65 11.00
N ILE A 75 -17.17 -4.08 10.45
CA ILE A 75 -17.17 -2.69 9.95
C ILE A 75 -18.10 -2.55 8.74
N ILE A 76 -18.06 -3.49 7.79
CA ILE A 76 -18.96 -3.49 6.63
C ILE A 76 -20.41 -3.59 7.09
N ASP A 77 -20.73 -4.55 7.95
CA ASP A 77 -22.09 -4.80 8.43
C ASP A 77 -22.65 -3.63 9.27
N GLN A 78 -21.80 -3.00 10.08
CA GLN A 78 -22.23 -1.94 10.99
C GLN A 78 -22.37 -0.58 10.30
N TYR A 79 -21.44 -0.23 9.42
CA TYR A 79 -21.34 1.12 8.86
C TYR A 79 -21.68 1.20 7.39
N ASN A 80 -21.78 0.07 6.69
CA ASN A 80 -22.03 -0.01 5.25
C ASN A 80 -21.17 1.01 4.45
N PRO A 81 -19.84 1.01 4.60
CA PRO A 81 -18.98 1.96 3.91
C PRO A 81 -18.98 1.72 2.40
N ALA A 82 -18.77 2.78 1.62
CA ALA A 82 -18.40 2.63 0.23
C ALA A 82 -17.05 1.89 0.15
N LEU A 83 -17.05 0.69 -0.43
CA LEU A 83 -15.85 -0.14 -0.57
C LEU A 83 -15.12 0.24 -1.85
N ILE A 84 -13.87 0.68 -1.75
CA ILE A 84 -13.11 1.20 -2.89
C ILE A 84 -11.78 0.47 -3.01
N ASP A 85 -11.64 -0.33 -4.06
CA ASP A 85 -10.35 -0.87 -4.48
C ASP A 85 -9.59 0.19 -5.30
N VAL A 86 -8.31 0.35 -4.99
CA VAL A 86 -7.45 1.31 -5.67
C VAL A 86 -6.23 0.67 -6.35
N LEU A 87 -6.30 -0.64 -6.61
CA LEU A 87 -5.20 -1.36 -7.27
C LEU A 87 -4.87 -0.70 -8.61
N ALA A 88 -3.59 -0.48 -8.83
CA ALA A 88 -3.09 0.13 -10.05
C ALA A 88 -3.31 -0.75 -11.28
N VAL A 89 -3.62 -0.09 -12.39
CA VAL A 89 -3.75 -0.67 -13.72
C VAL A 89 -3.00 0.18 -14.74
N THR A 90 -2.45 -0.45 -15.75
CA THR A 90 -1.86 0.26 -16.88
C THR A 90 -2.96 0.98 -17.65
N LEU A 91 -2.79 2.29 -17.87
CA LEU A 91 -3.61 3.03 -18.81
C LEU A 91 -3.05 2.84 -20.21
N ARG A 92 -3.88 2.30 -21.12
CA ARG A 92 -3.50 2.22 -22.53
C ARG A 92 -3.53 3.62 -23.12
N PRO A 93 -2.42 4.15 -23.68
CA PRO A 93 -2.47 5.32 -24.52
C PRO A 93 -3.28 5.01 -25.76
N GLU A 94 -3.84 6.04 -26.37
CA GLU A 94 -4.66 5.94 -27.58
C GLU A 94 -4.00 5.03 -28.64
N ALA A 95 -4.57 3.87 -28.86
CA ALA A 95 -4.26 3.04 -30.02
C ALA A 95 -5.34 3.32 -31.07
N ILE A 96 -4.95 3.50 -32.31
CA ILE A 96 -5.74 3.98 -33.47
C ILE A 96 -7.16 3.34 -33.59
N ASP A 97 -7.39 2.18 -32.99
CA ASP A 97 -8.65 1.43 -33.13
C ASP A 97 -9.41 1.16 -31.83
N PHE A 98 -8.85 1.46 -30.64
CA PHE A 98 -9.45 1.02 -29.37
C PHE A 98 -9.67 2.12 -28.32
N GLY A 99 -9.20 3.35 -28.56
CA GLY A 99 -9.32 4.45 -27.63
C GLY A 99 -8.53 4.26 -26.33
N ILE A 100 -8.58 5.26 -25.46
CA ILE A 100 -7.97 5.24 -24.14
C ILE A 100 -8.77 4.30 -23.25
N SER A 101 -8.10 3.35 -22.58
CA SER A 101 -8.78 2.42 -21.67
C SER A 101 -7.82 1.84 -20.65
N TRP A 102 -8.37 1.30 -19.57
CA TRP A 102 -7.60 0.48 -18.65
C TRP A 102 -7.20 -0.86 -19.29
N LEU A 103 -6.00 -1.33 -18.98
CA LEU A 103 -5.47 -2.64 -19.37
C LEU A 103 -5.10 -3.41 -18.11
N PRO A 104 -6.04 -4.10 -17.49
CA PRO A 104 -5.70 -5.02 -16.42
C PRO A 104 -4.92 -6.22 -16.97
N ASP A 105 -3.86 -6.62 -16.28
CA ASP A 105 -3.05 -7.79 -16.64
C ASP A 105 -3.83 -9.10 -16.49
N SER A 106 -4.86 -9.08 -15.64
CA SER A 106 -5.78 -10.19 -15.36
C SER A 106 -7.11 -9.65 -14.85
N PRO A 107 -8.22 -10.43 -14.90
CA PRO A 107 -9.45 -10.08 -14.22
C PRO A 107 -9.18 -9.72 -12.75
N ARG A 108 -9.74 -8.62 -12.30
CA ARG A 108 -9.61 -8.18 -10.90
C ARG A 108 -10.72 -8.80 -10.06
N LEU A 109 -10.32 -9.47 -8.99
CA LEU A 109 -11.22 -10.01 -7.98
C LEU A 109 -11.25 -9.07 -6.78
N ASN A 110 -12.43 -8.58 -6.43
CA ASN A 110 -12.67 -7.57 -5.39
C ASN A 110 -13.57 -8.10 -4.27
N ILE A 111 -13.54 -7.41 -3.13
CA ILE A 111 -14.55 -7.61 -2.08
C ILE A 111 -15.92 -7.29 -2.67
N PRO A 112 -16.94 -8.15 -2.49
CA PRO A 112 -18.27 -7.94 -3.06
C PRO A 112 -18.85 -6.56 -2.72
N GLY A 113 -19.41 -5.89 -3.72
CA GLY A 113 -19.97 -4.54 -3.58
C GLY A 113 -18.97 -3.40 -3.69
N SER A 114 -17.71 -3.70 -4.01
CA SER A 114 -16.70 -2.68 -4.22
C SER A 114 -16.77 -2.04 -5.59
N VAL A 115 -16.36 -0.77 -5.62
CA VAL A 115 -16.03 -0.03 -6.84
C VAL A 115 -14.52 -0.05 -7.02
N TRP A 116 -14.03 -0.23 -8.24
CA TRP A 116 -12.60 -0.21 -8.54
C TRP A 116 -12.22 1.11 -9.22
N LEU A 117 -11.46 1.95 -8.49
CA LEU A 117 -10.91 3.22 -8.95
C LEU A 117 -9.39 3.08 -9.14
N PRO A 118 -8.93 2.65 -10.30
CA PRO A 118 -7.52 2.39 -10.52
C PRO A 118 -6.66 3.65 -10.37
N ASN A 119 -5.44 3.48 -9.85
CA ASN A 119 -4.39 4.51 -9.81
C ASN A 119 -4.64 5.73 -8.93
N VAL A 120 -5.83 5.92 -8.32
CA VAL A 120 -6.13 7.10 -7.48
C VAL A 120 -5.26 7.22 -6.24
N GLY A 121 -4.56 6.14 -5.87
CA GLY A 121 -3.60 6.11 -4.78
C GLY A 121 -2.17 6.47 -5.18
N ARG A 122 -1.88 6.89 -6.40
CA ARG A 122 -0.56 7.41 -6.75
C ARG A 122 -0.31 8.74 -6.03
N ALA A 123 0.95 9.03 -5.73
CA ALA A 123 1.32 10.29 -5.08
C ALA A 123 1.02 11.48 -6.01
N ASP A 124 1.52 11.38 -7.21
CA ASP A 124 1.33 12.40 -8.25
C ASP A 124 0.16 11.99 -9.15
N LEU A 125 -0.91 12.77 -9.08
CA LEU A 125 -2.12 12.57 -9.88
C LEU A 125 -2.29 13.75 -10.84
N GLU A 126 -2.46 13.42 -12.10
CA GLU A 126 -2.86 14.38 -13.12
C GLU A 126 -4.23 15.01 -12.77
N PRO A 127 -4.53 16.22 -13.21
CA PRO A 127 -5.79 16.90 -12.89
C PRO A 127 -7.03 16.07 -13.21
N TYR A 128 -7.05 15.34 -14.34
CA TYR A 128 -8.17 14.46 -14.69
C TYR A 128 -8.34 13.29 -13.70
N MET A 129 -7.22 12.74 -13.17
CA MET A 129 -7.27 11.69 -12.16
C MET A 129 -7.76 12.21 -10.80
N LEU A 130 -7.41 13.44 -10.45
CA LEU A 130 -7.95 14.09 -9.24
C LEU A 130 -9.46 14.27 -9.35
N ARG A 131 -9.96 14.74 -10.53
CA ARG A 131 -11.39 14.85 -10.81
C ARG A 131 -12.07 13.48 -10.78
N PHE A 132 -11.52 12.49 -11.50
CA PHE A 132 -12.02 11.12 -11.48
C PHE A 132 -12.20 10.61 -10.05
N PHE A 133 -11.21 10.80 -9.19
CA PHE A 133 -11.29 10.36 -7.80
C PHE A 133 -12.32 11.17 -7.00
N SER A 134 -12.27 12.51 -7.07
CA SER A 134 -13.19 13.35 -6.30
C SER A 134 -14.66 13.13 -6.67
N ASP A 135 -14.97 13.02 -7.96
CA ASP A 135 -16.33 12.87 -8.44
C ASP A 135 -16.94 11.53 -8.02
N HIS A 136 -16.16 10.44 -8.10
CA HIS A 136 -16.60 9.14 -7.59
C HIS A 136 -16.79 9.15 -6.07
N LEU A 137 -15.93 9.85 -5.30
CA LEU A 137 -16.17 9.97 -3.87
C LEU A 137 -17.47 10.74 -3.56
N VAL A 138 -17.75 11.81 -4.30
CA VAL A 138 -19.01 12.57 -4.16
C VAL A 138 -20.20 11.66 -4.48
N GLU A 139 -20.14 10.89 -5.56
CA GLU A 139 -21.21 9.95 -5.93
C GLU A 139 -21.43 8.88 -4.87
N LEU A 140 -20.37 8.19 -4.46
CA LEU A 140 -20.40 7.07 -3.50
C LEU A 140 -20.83 7.50 -2.09
N THR A 141 -20.68 8.77 -1.76
CA THR A 141 -21.05 9.32 -0.45
C THR A 141 -22.30 10.20 -0.47
N ASP A 142 -23.02 10.30 -1.59
CA ASP A 142 -24.12 11.28 -1.78
C ASP A 142 -23.68 12.73 -1.46
N GLY A 143 -22.41 13.06 -1.71
CA GLY A 143 -21.82 14.36 -1.40
C GLY A 143 -21.63 14.66 0.09
N LYS A 144 -21.78 13.66 0.97
CA LYS A 144 -21.64 13.83 2.43
C LYS A 144 -20.25 13.44 2.88
N LEU A 145 -19.55 14.38 3.51
CA LEU A 145 -18.19 14.16 4.01
C LEU A 145 -18.10 13.25 5.23
N ASP A 146 -19.21 12.94 5.87
CA ASP A 146 -19.31 12.03 7.03
C ASP A 146 -19.81 10.64 6.67
N ASN A 147 -20.19 10.37 5.41
CA ASN A 147 -20.49 9.02 4.97
C ASN A 147 -19.22 8.16 4.96
N PRO A 148 -19.32 6.91 5.44
CA PRO A 148 -18.14 6.05 5.61
C PRO A 148 -17.61 5.55 4.26
N ILE A 149 -16.28 5.60 4.12
CA ILE A 149 -15.53 5.12 2.96
C ILE A 149 -14.46 4.17 3.44
N LEU A 150 -14.26 3.04 2.77
CA LEU A 150 -13.20 2.09 3.06
C LEU A 150 -12.33 1.86 1.84
N PHE A 151 -11.05 2.19 1.96
CA PHE A 151 -10.06 1.96 0.91
C PHE A 151 -9.25 0.70 1.19
N TYR A 152 -9.04 -0.07 0.14
CA TYR A 152 -8.18 -1.23 0.16
C TYR A 152 -7.49 -1.45 -1.20
N CYS A 153 -6.60 -2.44 -1.25
CA CYS A 153 -5.89 -2.88 -2.44
C CYS A 153 -5.57 -4.37 -2.29
N ILE A 154 -4.33 -4.75 -2.38
CA ILE A 154 -3.75 -6.03 -1.96
C ILE A 154 -2.84 -5.79 -0.76
N ALA A 155 -2.40 -6.83 -0.06
CA ALA A 155 -1.45 -6.70 1.04
C ALA A 155 -0.18 -5.94 0.62
N ASP A 156 0.44 -5.20 1.55
CA ASP A 156 1.66 -4.41 1.32
C ASP A 156 1.58 -3.38 0.19
N CYS A 157 0.39 -2.85 -0.07
CA CYS A 157 0.15 -1.88 -1.14
C CYS A 157 -0.11 -0.46 -0.61
N TRP A 158 0.81 0.45 -0.84
CA TRP A 158 0.73 1.84 -0.41
C TRP A 158 -0.31 2.69 -1.15
N MET A 159 -0.88 2.18 -2.23
CA MET A 159 -1.93 2.91 -2.98
C MET A 159 -3.15 3.18 -2.11
N SER A 160 -3.61 2.18 -1.35
CA SER A 160 -4.76 2.35 -0.46
C SER A 160 -4.47 3.30 0.71
N TRP A 161 -3.24 3.31 1.22
CA TRP A 161 -2.82 4.28 2.22
C TRP A 161 -2.86 5.72 1.69
N ASN A 162 -2.31 5.94 0.50
CA ASN A 162 -2.33 7.25 -0.15
C ASN A 162 -3.77 7.72 -0.45
N ALA A 163 -4.62 6.84 -0.97
CA ALA A 163 -6.01 7.17 -1.25
C ALA A 163 -6.76 7.57 0.03
N SER A 164 -6.57 6.81 1.12
CA SER A 164 -7.15 7.11 2.43
C SER A 164 -6.70 8.48 2.95
N LYS A 165 -5.38 8.74 2.91
CA LYS A 165 -4.81 10.04 3.32
C LYS A 165 -5.42 11.18 2.51
N ARG A 166 -5.51 11.04 1.19
CA ARG A 166 -6.05 12.08 0.30
C ARG A 166 -7.52 12.35 0.56
N ALA A 167 -8.35 11.33 0.73
CA ALA A 167 -9.74 11.50 1.08
C ALA A 167 -9.91 12.23 2.42
N ALA A 168 -9.11 11.88 3.43
CA ALA A 168 -9.12 12.59 4.72
C ALA A 168 -8.69 14.06 4.57
N GLU A 169 -7.69 14.37 3.75
CA GLU A 169 -7.27 15.75 3.45
C GLU A 169 -8.35 16.55 2.70
N TRP A 170 -9.22 15.89 1.93
CA TRP A 170 -10.38 16.51 1.28
C TRP A 170 -11.57 16.70 2.23
N GLY A 171 -11.42 16.30 3.50
CA GLY A 171 -12.41 16.57 4.55
C GLY A 171 -13.35 15.40 4.85
N TYR A 172 -13.18 14.24 4.22
CA TYR A 172 -13.94 13.06 4.60
C TYR A 172 -13.54 12.62 6.02
N SER A 173 -14.50 12.52 6.92
CA SER A 173 -14.26 12.30 8.35
C SER A 173 -14.37 10.84 8.80
N ASN A 174 -14.99 9.98 8.00
CA ASN A 174 -15.16 8.56 8.27
C ASN A 174 -14.43 7.69 7.24
N VAL A 175 -13.10 7.90 7.14
CA VAL A 175 -12.23 7.14 6.26
C VAL A 175 -11.69 5.92 7.00
N TYR A 176 -11.90 4.75 6.44
CA TYR A 176 -11.35 3.47 6.88
C TYR A 176 -10.29 3.00 5.87
N TRP A 177 -9.24 2.39 6.38
CA TRP A 177 -8.17 1.81 5.58
C TRP A 177 -7.95 0.36 5.97
N PHE A 178 -8.03 -0.54 5.00
CA PHE A 178 -7.81 -1.97 5.15
C PHE A 178 -6.50 -2.39 4.48
N PRO A 179 -5.37 -2.43 5.23
CA PRO A 179 -4.03 -2.66 4.69
C PRO A 179 -3.80 -4.07 4.15
N GLU A 180 -4.47 -5.08 4.70
CA GLU A 180 -4.36 -6.46 4.24
C GLU A 180 -5.07 -6.69 2.90
N GLY A 181 -6.00 -5.82 2.51
CA GLY A 181 -6.68 -5.83 1.22
C GLY A 181 -7.37 -7.15 0.88
N THR A 182 -7.41 -7.50 -0.40
CA THR A 182 -8.04 -8.75 -0.84
C THR A 182 -7.39 -9.99 -0.24
N ASP A 183 -6.07 -9.97 0.00
CA ASP A 183 -5.36 -11.10 0.61
C ASP A 183 -5.87 -11.37 2.04
N GLY A 184 -6.05 -10.30 2.85
CA GLY A 184 -6.61 -10.41 4.19
C GLY A 184 -8.09 -10.79 4.21
N TRP A 185 -8.86 -10.31 3.22
CA TRP A 185 -10.26 -10.69 3.06
C TRP A 185 -10.40 -12.19 2.79
N GLU A 186 -9.66 -12.74 1.83
CA GLU A 186 -9.65 -14.18 1.53
C GLU A 186 -9.15 -15.01 2.72
N ALA A 187 -8.06 -14.58 3.37
CA ALA A 187 -7.53 -15.26 4.55
C ALA A 187 -8.54 -15.33 5.71
N SER A 188 -9.46 -14.35 5.81
CA SER A 188 -10.58 -14.34 6.77
C SER A 188 -11.80 -15.15 6.29
N GLY A 189 -11.68 -15.87 5.16
CA GLY A 189 -12.76 -16.68 4.57
C GLY A 189 -13.76 -15.88 3.74
N GLY A 190 -13.36 -14.70 3.23
CA GLY A 190 -14.14 -13.91 2.30
C GLY A 190 -14.05 -14.43 0.88
N GLU A 191 -15.17 -14.45 0.17
CA GLU A 191 -15.20 -14.70 -1.27
C GLU A 191 -14.96 -13.39 -2.01
N LEU A 192 -14.28 -13.46 -3.15
CA LEU A 192 -14.06 -12.34 -4.05
C LEU A 192 -14.93 -12.50 -5.30
N VAL A 193 -15.25 -11.36 -5.93
CA VAL A 193 -16.02 -11.30 -7.18
C VAL A 193 -15.25 -10.52 -8.24
N GLU A 194 -15.42 -10.91 -9.49
CA GLU A 194 -14.82 -10.18 -10.60
C GLU A 194 -15.47 -8.80 -10.74
N THR A 195 -14.64 -7.77 -10.94
CA THR A 195 -15.05 -6.37 -10.99
C THR A 195 -14.28 -5.66 -12.11
N GLU A 196 -15.00 -4.91 -12.92
CA GLU A 196 -14.41 -4.03 -13.93
C GLU A 196 -14.03 -2.68 -13.31
N PRO A 197 -12.99 -2.02 -13.80
CA PRO A 197 -12.60 -0.68 -13.34
C PRO A 197 -13.59 0.37 -13.86
N GLU A 198 -13.83 1.42 -13.06
CA GLU A 198 -14.60 2.57 -13.50
C GLU A 198 -13.94 3.27 -14.69
N SER A 199 -14.77 3.76 -15.62
CA SER A 199 -14.28 4.37 -16.86
C SER A 199 -13.61 5.71 -16.60
N ILE A 200 -12.40 5.89 -17.18
CA ILE A 200 -11.63 7.15 -17.13
C ILE A 200 -11.78 8.00 -18.40
N ILE A 201 -12.48 7.48 -19.41
CA ILE A 201 -12.46 8.03 -20.77
C ILE A 201 -12.95 9.48 -20.80
N GLU A 202 -14.08 9.77 -20.17
CA GLU A 202 -14.69 11.12 -20.16
C GLU A 202 -13.76 12.14 -19.51
N TYR A 203 -13.06 11.76 -18.44
CA TYR A 203 -12.14 12.64 -17.71
C TYR A 203 -10.92 13.03 -18.54
N ILE A 204 -10.40 12.11 -19.36
CA ILE A 204 -9.28 12.37 -20.23
C ILE A 204 -9.69 13.23 -21.42
N GLN A 205 -10.82 12.92 -22.06
CA GLN A 205 -11.36 13.71 -23.18
C GLN A 205 -11.63 15.16 -22.78
N ASP A 206 -12.19 15.38 -21.61
CA ASP A 206 -12.41 16.74 -21.09
C ASP A 206 -11.09 17.50 -20.84
N ALA A 207 -10.03 16.80 -20.45
CA ALA A 207 -8.72 17.41 -20.19
C ALA A 207 -8.01 17.81 -21.49
N GLU A 208 -8.28 17.15 -22.61
CA GLU A 208 -7.71 17.48 -23.94
C GLU A 208 -8.37 18.71 -24.61
N ILE A 209 -9.56 19.09 -24.14
CA ILE A 209 -10.33 20.20 -24.69
C ILE A 209 -10.00 21.54 -24.00
N GLN A 210 -9.35 21.53 -22.84
CA GLN A 210 -8.98 22.69 -22.04
C GLN A 210 -7.56 23.17 -22.31
#